data_58f4aeacce392c7bcc2dc738022ffbf8
#
_entry.id   58f4aeacce392c7bcc2dc738022ffbf8
#
_cell.length_a   1.000
_cell.length_b   1.000
_cell.length_c   1.000
_cell.angle_alpha   90.00
_cell.angle_beta   90.00
_cell.angle_gamma   90.00
#
_symmetry.space_group_name_H-M   'P 1'
#
loop_
_entity.id
_entity.type
_entity.pdbx_description
1 polymer ?
#
loop_
_entity_poly.entity_id
_entity_poly.type
_entity_poly.pdbx_seq_one_letter_code
_entity_poly.pdbx_strand_id
1 'polypeptide(L)'
;MIIIVGGGPAGCAAALSLRKSNPDVTTLLLDDADPAAFKIGESLPADAKNMLVYLSPTLYTDFTKDIAEGVHMPCSGNASAWETPDLRETYAVSNPFGMGLHLDRARFDQCLRDAVAGTTAGSQCTVVHGVFNKVEKTEAPEYQGWIVYVRRYGSGETDTYRAKWLVDASGRKASVARKLGAKTIKTDALLAFHMLFSATASTQHDHDGRTVIEAATAGWWYTAQLPRGRRVVVYHTNDDDASAKLARKQAGFLALLDETKYISRVIAEHGYEAVAEGHGKEPRPGCTAAGSSHLVPPMEDRLTHGWLAVGDAAMAFDPLSSQGMITAMKMGCVVGDALARRLRGEPDVEDLVSQLLRTYIRVRSRYEDEKGYFYDQVSRFTGPFWESKTTA
;
A
#
# COMPACT_ATOMS: atom_id res chain seq x y z
N MET A 1 -15.73 17.81 12.72
CA MET A 1 -15.57 16.72 11.74
C MET A 1 -14.11 16.56 11.38
N ILE A 2 -13.66 15.34 11.19
CA ILE A 2 -12.36 14.98 10.60
C ILE A 2 -12.61 14.49 9.17
N ILE A 3 -11.78 14.89 8.21
CA ILE A 3 -11.82 14.34 6.86
C ILE A 3 -10.53 13.56 6.60
N ILE A 4 -10.68 12.30 6.20
CA ILE A 4 -9.59 11.40 5.82
C ILE A 4 -9.69 11.20 4.30
N VAL A 5 -8.65 11.58 3.56
CA VAL A 5 -8.62 11.47 2.09
C VAL A 5 -7.80 10.24 1.70
N GLY A 6 -8.47 9.21 1.22
CA GLY A 6 -7.94 7.93 0.81
C GLY A 6 -8.49 6.77 1.64
N GLY A 7 -9.30 5.91 1.02
CA GLY A 7 -9.94 4.73 1.63
C GLY A 7 -9.11 3.45 1.52
N GLY A 8 -7.78 3.57 1.43
CA GLY A 8 -6.85 2.45 1.52
C GLY A 8 -6.54 2.04 2.96
N PRO A 9 -5.62 1.06 3.17
CA PRO A 9 -5.31 0.53 4.50
C PRO A 9 -4.95 1.58 5.55
N ALA A 10 -4.18 2.60 5.19
CA ALA A 10 -3.79 3.67 6.12
C ALA A 10 -4.99 4.53 6.58
N GLY A 11 -5.82 4.97 5.63
CA GLY A 11 -6.97 5.82 5.93
C GLY A 11 -8.07 5.09 6.69
N CYS A 12 -8.34 3.84 6.32
CA CYS A 12 -9.29 3.00 7.05
C CYS A 12 -8.80 2.71 8.48
N ALA A 13 -7.51 2.40 8.67
CA ALA A 13 -6.94 2.20 10.00
C ALA A 13 -7.02 3.47 10.86
N ALA A 14 -6.76 4.65 10.27
CA ALA A 14 -6.90 5.92 10.97
C ALA A 14 -8.36 6.18 11.40
N ALA A 15 -9.33 5.94 10.51
CA ALA A 15 -10.75 6.10 10.81
C ALA A 15 -11.23 5.15 11.92
N LEU A 16 -10.84 3.87 11.84
CA LEU A 16 -11.23 2.84 12.81
C LEU A 16 -10.61 3.10 14.18
N SER A 17 -9.31 3.46 14.23
CA SER A 17 -8.63 3.79 15.49
C SER A 17 -9.20 5.06 16.11
N LEU A 18 -9.45 6.10 15.32
CA LEU A 18 -10.09 7.33 15.77
C LEU A 18 -11.47 7.03 16.39
N ARG A 19 -12.32 6.28 15.71
CA ARG A 19 -13.64 5.87 16.21
C ARG A 19 -13.56 5.07 17.51
N LYS A 20 -12.60 4.16 17.60
CA LYS A 20 -12.38 3.34 18.81
C LYS A 20 -12.01 4.20 20.00
N SER A 21 -11.14 5.19 19.79
CA SER A 21 -10.62 6.05 20.87
C SER A 21 -11.51 7.26 21.15
N ASN A 22 -12.35 7.69 20.20
CA ASN A 22 -13.31 8.80 20.38
C ASN A 22 -14.55 8.57 19.49
N PRO A 23 -15.55 7.80 19.97
CA PRO A 23 -16.74 7.40 19.19
C PRO A 23 -17.61 8.57 18.71
N ASP A 24 -17.61 9.69 19.42
CA ASP A 24 -18.46 10.86 19.15
C ASP A 24 -17.93 11.74 18.03
N VAL A 25 -16.72 11.46 17.52
CA VAL A 25 -16.11 12.27 16.48
C VAL A 25 -16.71 11.94 15.12
N THR A 26 -17.35 12.94 14.51
CA THR A 26 -17.81 12.84 13.12
C THR A 26 -16.59 12.73 12.19
N THR A 27 -16.53 11.65 11.42
CA THR A 27 -15.44 11.35 10.48
C THR A 27 -16.01 11.13 9.08
N LEU A 28 -15.39 11.71 8.06
CA LEU A 28 -15.66 11.44 6.67
C LEU A 28 -14.42 10.80 6.05
N LEU A 29 -14.57 9.59 5.52
CA LEU A 29 -13.56 8.90 4.72
C LEU A 29 -13.89 9.09 3.24
N LEU A 30 -13.00 9.76 2.51
CA LEU A 30 -13.13 9.96 1.07
C LEU A 30 -12.30 8.92 0.33
N ASP A 31 -12.90 8.18 -0.58
CA ASP A 31 -12.22 7.20 -1.43
C ASP A 31 -12.50 7.45 -2.92
N ASP A 32 -11.44 7.47 -3.72
CA ASP A 32 -11.50 7.65 -5.17
C ASP A 32 -11.19 6.35 -5.95
N ALA A 33 -11.02 5.23 -5.25
CA ALA A 33 -10.64 3.99 -5.88
C ALA A 33 -11.78 3.37 -6.70
N ASP A 34 -11.44 2.90 -7.88
CA ASP A 34 -12.30 1.96 -8.61
C ASP A 34 -12.30 0.62 -7.85
N PRO A 35 -13.45 0.16 -7.33
CA PRO A 35 -13.51 -1.08 -6.55
C PRO A 35 -13.20 -2.34 -7.38
N ALA A 36 -13.28 -2.26 -8.71
CA ALA A 36 -13.00 -3.37 -9.62
C ALA A 36 -11.55 -3.38 -10.13
N ALA A 37 -10.79 -2.30 -9.92
CA ALA A 37 -9.41 -2.21 -10.41
C ALA A 37 -8.48 -3.15 -9.64
N PHE A 38 -7.66 -3.88 -10.37
CA PHE A 38 -6.56 -4.62 -9.77
C PHE A 38 -5.58 -3.65 -9.08
N LYS A 39 -5.10 -4.05 -7.91
CA LYS A 39 -4.08 -3.32 -7.17
C LYS A 39 -2.95 -4.25 -6.82
N ILE A 40 -1.74 -3.87 -7.21
CA ILE A 40 -0.50 -4.54 -6.80
C ILE A 40 -0.27 -4.35 -5.28
N GLY A 41 0.55 -5.21 -4.68
CA GLY A 41 0.84 -5.21 -3.25
C GLY A 41 -0.10 -6.16 -2.52
N GLU A 42 -0.16 -7.39 -2.99
CA GLU A 42 -1.03 -8.48 -2.51
C GLU A 42 -0.49 -9.16 -1.26
N SER A 43 0.81 -9.05 -0.99
CA SER A 43 1.43 -9.78 0.13
C SER A 43 1.12 -9.12 1.48
N LEU A 44 0.45 -9.86 2.35
CA LEU A 44 0.15 -9.46 3.73
C LEU A 44 0.90 -10.37 4.70
N PRO A 45 1.80 -9.84 5.54
CA PRO A 45 2.52 -10.64 6.52
C PRO A 45 1.60 -11.19 7.62
N ALA A 46 1.99 -12.32 8.21
CA ALA A 46 1.17 -13.07 9.16
C ALA A 46 0.74 -12.27 10.42
N ASP A 47 1.61 -11.37 10.92
CA ASP A 47 1.35 -10.54 12.09
C ASP A 47 0.27 -9.46 11.84
N ALA A 48 -0.06 -9.18 10.59
CA ALA A 48 -1.13 -8.24 10.25
C ALA A 48 -2.52 -8.68 10.77
N LYS A 49 -2.72 -9.98 11.02
CA LYS A 49 -3.96 -10.50 11.65
C LYS A 49 -4.24 -9.82 12.99
N ASN A 50 -3.20 -9.62 13.81
CA ASN A 50 -3.33 -8.94 15.10
C ASN A 50 -3.79 -7.48 14.94
N MET A 51 -3.34 -6.82 13.87
CA MET A 51 -3.76 -5.47 13.54
C MET A 51 -5.23 -5.42 13.15
N LEU A 52 -5.72 -6.38 12.35
CA LEU A 52 -7.13 -6.45 11.97
C LEU A 52 -8.05 -6.67 13.17
N VAL A 53 -7.66 -7.57 14.08
CA VAL A 53 -8.36 -7.77 15.37
C VAL A 53 -8.38 -6.48 16.20
N TYR A 54 -7.25 -5.78 16.29
CA TYR A 54 -7.14 -4.52 17.01
C TYR A 54 -8.08 -3.45 16.45
N LEU A 55 -8.15 -3.34 15.12
CA LEU A 55 -8.98 -2.35 14.43
C LEU A 55 -10.47 -2.62 14.62
N SER A 56 -10.90 -3.86 14.41
CA SER A 56 -12.29 -4.26 14.59
C SER A 56 -12.42 -5.80 14.62
N PRO A 57 -13.04 -6.37 15.66
CA PRO A 57 -13.33 -7.82 15.69
C PRO A 57 -14.20 -8.29 14.52
N THR A 58 -15.18 -7.49 14.09
CA THR A 58 -16.04 -7.82 12.95
C THR A 58 -15.26 -7.85 11.65
N LEU A 59 -14.37 -6.87 11.42
CA LEU A 59 -13.45 -6.86 10.27
C LEU A 59 -12.63 -8.16 10.22
N TYR A 60 -12.09 -8.60 11.35
CA TYR A 60 -11.31 -9.83 11.41
C TYR A 60 -12.17 -11.07 11.12
N THR A 61 -13.41 -11.10 11.60
CA THR A 61 -14.35 -12.18 11.31
C THR A 61 -14.66 -12.27 9.82
N ASP A 62 -14.98 -11.15 9.18
CA ASP A 62 -15.27 -11.09 7.73
C ASP A 62 -14.03 -11.50 6.92
N PHE A 63 -12.86 -11.02 7.32
CA PHE A 63 -11.60 -11.39 6.70
C PHE A 63 -11.28 -12.90 6.81
N THR A 64 -11.54 -13.51 7.95
CA THR A 64 -11.34 -14.96 8.12
C THR A 64 -12.34 -15.78 7.30
N LYS A 65 -13.56 -15.29 7.12
CA LYS A 65 -14.53 -15.87 6.20
C LYS A 65 -14.04 -15.80 4.75
N ASP A 66 -13.57 -14.65 4.30
CA ASP A 66 -12.99 -14.48 2.96
C ASP A 66 -11.81 -15.44 2.72
N ILE A 67 -10.96 -15.71 3.74
CA ILE A 67 -9.90 -16.72 3.64
C ILE A 67 -10.50 -18.13 3.48
N ALA A 68 -11.48 -18.50 4.28
CA ALA A 68 -12.12 -19.82 4.23
C ALA A 68 -12.83 -20.06 2.89
N GLU A 69 -13.35 -19.01 2.25
CA GLU A 69 -13.99 -19.04 0.93
C GLU A 69 -12.98 -18.96 -0.23
N GLY A 70 -11.67 -18.91 0.04
CA GLY A 70 -10.62 -18.85 -0.98
C GLY A 70 -10.52 -17.50 -1.72
N VAL A 71 -11.07 -16.45 -1.14
CA VAL A 71 -10.96 -15.07 -1.65
C VAL A 71 -9.54 -14.53 -1.45
N HIS A 72 -8.85 -15.00 -0.41
CA HIS A 72 -7.45 -14.74 -0.15
C HIS A 72 -6.69 -16.07 -0.08
N MET A 73 -5.45 -16.09 -0.58
CA MET A 73 -4.63 -17.29 -0.62
C MET A 73 -3.61 -17.31 0.52
N PRO A 74 -3.42 -18.44 1.22
CA PRO A 74 -2.31 -18.56 2.17
C PRO A 74 -0.96 -18.41 1.47
N CYS A 75 -0.07 -17.61 2.05
CA CYS A 75 1.33 -17.53 1.66
C CYS A 75 2.15 -18.46 2.55
N SER A 76 2.64 -19.56 1.99
CA SER A 76 3.36 -20.60 2.71
C SER A 76 4.81 -20.24 3.03
N GLY A 77 5.32 -19.11 2.53
CA GLY A 77 6.68 -18.63 2.74
C GLY A 77 7.24 -17.83 1.57
N ASN A 78 8.55 -17.72 1.55
CA ASN A 78 9.27 -17.05 0.47
C ASN A 78 10.33 -17.99 -0.10
N ALA A 79 10.61 -17.85 -1.39
CA ALA A 79 11.71 -18.49 -2.08
C ALA A 79 12.48 -17.41 -2.85
N SER A 80 13.77 -17.23 -2.60
CA SER A 80 14.52 -16.13 -3.20
C SER A 80 15.86 -16.60 -3.78
N ALA A 81 16.11 -16.24 -5.04
CA ALA A 81 17.40 -16.28 -5.69
C ALA A 81 17.99 -14.86 -5.69
N TRP A 82 18.41 -14.38 -4.53
CA TRP A 82 18.84 -13.00 -4.29
C TRP A 82 20.35 -12.87 -4.25
N GLU A 83 20.94 -13.24 -3.15
CA GLU A 83 22.38 -13.20 -2.93
C GLU A 83 23.14 -14.17 -3.87
N THR A 84 22.60 -15.36 -4.03
CA THR A 84 23.13 -16.42 -4.90
C THR A 84 22.15 -16.77 -6.02
N PRO A 85 22.60 -17.41 -7.10
CA PRO A 85 21.71 -17.89 -8.16
C PRO A 85 20.83 -19.08 -7.73
N ASP A 86 21.04 -19.62 -6.54
CA ASP A 86 20.28 -20.75 -6.01
C ASP A 86 19.13 -20.25 -5.13
N LEU A 87 18.01 -20.98 -5.19
CA LEU A 87 16.81 -20.64 -4.46
C LEU A 87 16.99 -20.95 -2.96
N ARG A 88 16.91 -19.92 -2.13
CA ARG A 88 16.80 -20.05 -0.69
C ARG A 88 15.34 -19.98 -0.28
N GLU A 89 14.92 -20.94 0.54
CA GLU A 89 13.53 -21.09 0.94
C GLU A 89 13.33 -20.75 2.41
N THR A 90 12.29 -19.99 2.70
CA THR A 90 11.85 -19.71 4.07
C THR A 90 10.38 -20.06 4.17
N TYR A 91 10.06 -21.03 5.02
CA TYR A 91 8.70 -21.51 5.21
C TYR A 91 8.03 -20.87 6.40
N ALA A 92 6.72 -20.58 6.24
CA ALA A 92 5.91 -19.97 7.27
C ALA A 92 5.72 -20.82 8.54
N VAL A 93 6.06 -22.11 8.48
CA VAL A 93 6.01 -23.02 9.65
C VAL A 93 6.90 -22.52 10.81
N SER A 94 7.95 -21.78 10.50
CA SER A 94 8.85 -21.19 11.50
C SER A 94 8.34 -19.84 12.04
N ASN A 95 7.26 -19.27 11.47
CA ASN A 95 6.73 -17.98 11.88
C ASN A 95 5.73 -18.16 13.02
N PRO A 96 5.94 -17.54 14.21
CA PRO A 96 5.04 -17.67 15.35
C PRO A 96 3.61 -17.14 15.08
N PHE A 97 3.44 -16.29 14.07
CA PHE A 97 2.14 -15.78 13.65
C PHE A 97 1.48 -16.63 12.55
N GLY A 98 2.14 -17.72 12.10
CA GLY A 98 1.65 -18.61 11.05
C GLY A 98 1.90 -18.09 9.63
N MET A 99 1.03 -18.47 8.70
CA MET A 99 1.13 -18.07 7.29
C MET A 99 0.69 -16.63 7.05
N GLY A 100 1.41 -15.93 6.18
CA GLY A 100 0.95 -14.72 5.53
C GLY A 100 -0.16 -15.00 4.52
N LEU A 101 -0.52 -14.00 3.74
CA LEU A 101 -1.58 -14.11 2.74
C LEU A 101 -1.20 -13.37 1.46
N HIS A 102 -1.67 -13.91 0.33
CA HIS A 102 -1.78 -13.19 -0.93
C HIS A 102 -3.25 -12.76 -1.10
N LEU A 103 -3.45 -11.47 -1.13
CA LEU A 103 -4.78 -10.87 -1.07
C LEU A 103 -5.39 -10.67 -2.45
N ASP A 104 -6.69 -10.85 -2.57
CA ASP A 104 -7.49 -10.04 -3.48
C ASP A 104 -7.60 -8.62 -2.88
N ARG A 105 -6.80 -7.69 -3.38
CA ARG A 105 -6.69 -6.34 -2.85
C ARG A 105 -7.98 -5.53 -2.98
N ALA A 106 -8.74 -5.76 -4.06
CA ALA A 106 -10.02 -5.08 -4.25
C ALA A 106 -10.99 -5.45 -3.11
N ARG A 107 -11.09 -6.75 -2.81
CA ARG A 107 -11.93 -7.26 -1.72
C ARG A 107 -11.41 -6.84 -0.35
N PHE A 108 -10.12 -6.97 -0.09
CA PHE A 108 -9.51 -6.57 1.19
C PHE A 108 -9.71 -5.10 1.51
N ASP A 109 -9.41 -4.23 0.54
CA ASP A 109 -9.60 -2.78 0.71
C ASP A 109 -11.10 -2.46 0.90
N GLN A 110 -12.02 -3.21 0.26
CA GLN A 110 -13.46 -3.03 0.46
C GLN A 110 -13.89 -3.44 1.86
N CYS A 111 -13.42 -4.59 2.39
CA CYS A 111 -13.69 -4.99 3.78
C CYS A 111 -13.27 -3.91 4.78
N LEU A 112 -12.13 -3.29 4.57
CA LEU A 112 -11.69 -2.18 5.42
C LEU A 112 -12.66 -1.00 5.37
N ARG A 113 -13.12 -0.58 4.17
CA ARG A 113 -14.09 0.50 4.00
C ARG A 113 -15.45 0.16 4.61
N ASP A 114 -15.92 -1.08 4.44
CA ASP A 114 -17.16 -1.56 5.02
C ASP A 114 -17.10 -1.52 6.55
N ALA A 115 -15.97 -1.89 7.15
CA ALA A 115 -15.75 -1.77 8.58
C ALA A 115 -15.76 -0.31 9.06
N VAL A 116 -15.25 0.62 8.25
CA VAL A 116 -15.32 2.07 8.54
C VAL A 116 -16.76 2.57 8.46
N ALA A 117 -17.49 2.23 7.41
CA ALA A 117 -18.90 2.62 7.25
C ALA A 117 -19.74 2.12 8.42
N GLY A 118 -19.44 0.91 8.91
CA GLY A 118 -20.09 0.31 10.06
C GLY A 118 -21.56 -0.04 9.81
N THR A 119 -22.06 -1.04 10.51
CA THR A 119 -23.48 -1.42 10.49
C THR A 119 -24.23 -0.92 11.72
N THR A 120 -23.56 -0.26 12.65
CA THR A 120 -24.15 0.18 13.93
C THR A 120 -24.94 1.47 13.73
N ALA A 121 -26.20 1.45 14.08
CA ALA A 121 -27.02 2.67 14.16
C ALA A 121 -26.32 3.68 15.08
N GLY A 122 -26.07 4.90 14.55
CA GLY A 122 -25.35 5.96 15.27
C GLY A 122 -23.85 6.08 14.93
N SER A 123 -23.34 5.32 13.96
CA SER A 123 -21.96 5.53 13.48
C SER A 123 -21.78 6.97 12.99
N GLN A 124 -20.82 7.69 13.59
CA GLN A 124 -20.44 9.05 13.18
C GLN A 124 -19.45 9.04 12.01
N CYS A 125 -19.24 7.89 11.35
CA CYS A 125 -18.31 7.77 10.23
C CYS A 125 -19.05 7.54 8.91
N THR A 126 -18.79 8.39 7.94
CA THR A 126 -19.38 8.31 6.59
C THR A 126 -18.29 8.05 5.57
N VAL A 127 -18.49 7.05 4.70
CA VAL A 127 -17.64 6.81 3.53
C VAL A 127 -18.25 7.48 2.31
N VAL A 128 -17.49 8.36 1.66
CA VAL A 128 -17.91 9.08 0.45
C VAL A 128 -17.06 8.63 -0.73
N HIS A 129 -17.71 8.18 -1.80
CA HIS A 129 -17.03 7.80 -3.03
C HIS A 129 -16.94 9.01 -3.97
N GLY A 130 -15.72 9.52 -4.15
CA GLY A 130 -15.47 10.71 -4.96
C GLY A 130 -14.01 11.14 -4.97
N VAL A 131 -13.70 12.09 -5.82
CA VAL A 131 -12.34 12.58 -6.03
C VAL A 131 -12.10 13.85 -5.23
N PHE A 132 -11.07 13.86 -4.39
CA PHE A 132 -10.56 15.08 -3.75
C PHE A 132 -10.11 16.06 -4.84
N ASN A 133 -10.68 17.26 -4.83
CA ASN A 133 -10.39 18.27 -5.84
C ASN A 133 -9.53 19.40 -5.29
N LYS A 134 -10.00 20.03 -4.20
CA LYS A 134 -9.40 21.26 -3.66
C LYS A 134 -9.58 21.30 -2.13
N VAL A 135 -8.70 22.02 -1.48
CA VAL A 135 -8.80 22.37 -0.07
C VAL A 135 -8.45 23.84 0.13
N GLU A 136 -9.16 24.49 1.03
CA GLU A 136 -8.92 25.87 1.44
C GLU A 136 -8.95 25.97 2.97
N LYS A 137 -8.02 26.74 3.53
CA LYS A 137 -8.07 27.11 4.94
C LYS A 137 -9.06 28.24 5.13
N THR A 138 -9.85 28.18 6.19
CA THR A 138 -10.73 29.26 6.57
C THR A 138 -10.45 29.69 8.01
N GLU A 139 -10.39 31.01 8.21
CA GLU A 139 -10.19 31.66 9.50
C GLU A 139 -11.36 32.59 9.81
N ALA A 140 -12.53 32.31 9.22
CA ALA A 140 -13.75 33.08 9.46
C ALA A 140 -14.10 33.04 10.97
N PRO A 141 -14.62 34.14 11.55
CA PRO A 141 -14.92 34.20 12.98
C PRO A 141 -15.84 33.09 13.47
N GLU A 142 -16.75 32.65 12.62
CA GLU A 142 -17.71 31.57 12.90
C GLU A 142 -17.15 30.16 12.73
N TYR A 143 -16.04 30.02 12.01
CA TYR A 143 -15.43 28.71 11.75
C TYR A 143 -13.97 28.80 11.35
N GLN A 144 -13.11 28.17 12.15
CA GLN A 144 -11.70 27.98 11.81
C GLN A 144 -11.44 26.52 11.45
N GLY A 145 -10.81 26.28 10.30
CA GLY A 145 -10.53 24.92 9.81
C GLY A 145 -10.35 24.86 8.30
N TRP A 146 -10.86 23.81 7.71
CA TRP A 146 -10.68 23.47 6.30
C TRP A 146 -12.02 23.37 5.57
N ILE A 147 -12.04 23.84 4.35
CA ILE A 147 -13.12 23.62 3.36
C ILE A 147 -12.57 22.69 2.30
N VAL A 148 -13.17 21.50 2.16
CA VAL A 148 -12.76 20.46 1.22
C VAL A 148 -13.79 20.30 0.13
N TYR A 149 -13.34 20.37 -1.11
CA TYR A 149 -14.15 20.21 -2.31
C TYR A 149 -13.96 18.82 -2.89
N VAL A 150 -15.03 18.08 -3.05
CA VAL A 150 -15.06 16.70 -3.52
C VAL A 150 -15.95 16.61 -4.75
N ARG A 151 -15.39 16.09 -5.85
CA ARG A 151 -16.16 15.79 -7.05
C ARG A 151 -16.74 14.38 -6.94
N ARG A 152 -18.06 14.27 -6.96
CA ARG A 152 -18.76 12.98 -6.91
C ARG A 152 -18.56 12.17 -8.18
N TYR A 153 -18.45 10.87 -8.03
CA TYR A 153 -18.57 9.97 -9.17
C TYR A 153 -20.02 9.94 -9.67
N GLY A 154 -20.18 9.82 -10.99
CA GLY A 154 -21.47 9.73 -11.67
C GLY A 154 -22.10 11.08 -12.03
N SER A 155 -22.37 11.96 -11.07
CA SER A 155 -22.97 13.27 -11.35
C SER A 155 -21.96 14.34 -11.81
N GLY A 156 -20.69 14.20 -11.41
CA GLY A 156 -19.67 15.22 -11.63
C GLY A 156 -19.84 16.49 -10.77
N GLU A 157 -20.86 16.55 -9.93
CA GLU A 157 -21.12 17.65 -9.01
C GLU A 157 -20.03 17.75 -7.94
N THR A 158 -19.81 18.95 -7.44
CA THR A 158 -18.85 19.23 -6.38
C THR A 158 -19.56 19.47 -5.06
N ASP A 159 -19.33 18.59 -4.12
CA ASP A 159 -19.73 18.77 -2.74
C ASP A 159 -18.67 19.55 -1.96
N THR A 160 -19.13 20.24 -0.92
CA THR A 160 -18.28 20.99 -0.01
C THR A 160 -18.45 20.47 1.42
N TYR A 161 -17.32 20.15 2.07
CA TYR A 161 -17.29 19.67 3.44
C TYR A 161 -16.41 20.57 4.30
N ARG A 162 -16.78 20.72 5.59
CA ARG A 162 -15.97 21.48 6.57
C ARG A 162 -15.28 20.51 7.53
N ALA A 163 -13.98 20.69 7.78
CA ALA A 163 -13.20 19.87 8.68
C ALA A 163 -12.33 20.68 9.62
N LYS A 164 -12.24 20.26 10.89
CA LYS A 164 -11.24 20.79 11.82
C LYS A 164 -9.84 20.20 11.56
N TRP A 165 -9.81 18.94 11.13
CA TRP A 165 -8.59 18.23 10.81
C TRP A 165 -8.72 17.45 9.50
N LEU A 166 -7.58 17.39 8.80
CA LEU A 166 -7.42 16.59 7.59
C LEU A 166 -6.37 15.50 7.82
N VAL A 167 -6.64 14.31 7.27
CA VAL A 167 -5.65 13.23 7.19
C VAL A 167 -5.44 12.89 5.72
N ASP A 168 -4.26 13.11 5.21
CA ASP A 168 -3.87 12.68 3.87
C ASP A 168 -3.43 11.22 3.91
N ALA A 169 -4.30 10.34 3.45
CA ALA A 169 -4.07 8.90 3.26
C ALA A 169 -4.16 8.52 1.75
N SER A 170 -3.96 9.49 0.86
CA SER A 170 -4.15 9.34 -0.60
C SER A 170 -3.03 8.57 -1.30
N GLY A 171 -2.20 7.86 -0.52
CA GLY A 171 -1.09 7.06 -1.03
C GLY A 171 0.01 7.93 -1.64
N ARG A 172 0.78 7.38 -2.56
CA ARG A 172 1.94 8.06 -3.19
C ARG A 172 1.61 9.39 -3.88
N LYS A 173 0.32 9.66 -4.13
CA LYS A 173 -0.14 10.95 -4.69
C LYS A 173 0.02 12.09 -3.69
N ALA A 174 -0.06 11.85 -2.38
CA ALA A 174 -0.05 12.84 -1.32
C ALA A 174 -0.91 14.06 -1.67
N SER A 175 -2.18 13.80 -2.07
CA SER A 175 -3.03 14.77 -2.79
C SER A 175 -3.37 16.00 -1.96
N VAL A 176 -3.61 15.84 -0.67
CA VAL A 176 -3.89 16.93 0.26
C VAL A 176 -2.60 17.67 0.60
N ALA A 177 -1.60 16.93 1.06
CA ALA A 177 -0.33 17.50 1.52
C ALA A 177 0.35 18.37 0.44
N ARG A 178 0.36 17.89 -0.81
CA ARG A 178 0.92 18.67 -1.93
C ARG A 178 0.13 19.93 -2.25
N LYS A 179 -1.19 19.91 -2.11
CA LYS A 179 -2.02 21.11 -2.25
C LYS A 179 -1.74 22.13 -1.13
N LEU A 180 -1.32 21.65 0.02
CA LEU A 180 -0.93 22.47 1.17
C LEU A 180 0.56 22.87 1.16
N GLY A 181 1.26 22.68 0.04
CA GLY A 181 2.64 23.13 -0.16
C GLY A 181 3.72 22.14 0.30
N ALA A 182 3.36 20.95 0.77
CA ALA A 182 4.33 19.92 1.10
C ALA A 182 5.03 19.36 -0.16
N LYS A 183 6.27 18.93 0.02
CA LYS A 183 7.09 18.35 -1.06
C LYS A 183 7.31 16.86 -0.79
N THR A 184 7.14 16.04 -1.81
CA THR A 184 7.54 14.64 -1.77
C THR A 184 8.97 14.52 -2.28
N ILE A 185 9.87 14.05 -1.43
CA ILE A 185 11.25 13.74 -1.79
C ILE A 185 11.33 12.27 -2.14
N LYS A 186 11.72 11.96 -3.37
CA LYS A 186 12.01 10.60 -3.83
C LYS A 186 13.46 10.29 -3.51
N THR A 187 13.72 9.15 -2.92
CA THR A 187 15.09 8.69 -2.61
C THR A 187 15.63 7.73 -3.68
N ASP A 188 14.73 7.15 -4.48
CA ASP A 188 15.09 6.35 -5.65
C ASP A 188 14.02 6.42 -6.76
N ALA A 189 14.36 5.93 -7.95
CA ALA A 189 13.53 6.01 -9.15
C ALA A 189 12.92 4.65 -9.55
N LEU A 190 12.75 3.72 -8.58
CA LEU A 190 12.24 2.39 -8.84
C LEU A 190 10.81 2.41 -9.41
N LEU A 191 10.62 1.66 -10.48
CA LEU A 191 9.32 1.34 -11.09
C LEU A 191 9.00 -0.15 -10.88
N ALA A 192 7.73 -0.47 -10.73
CA ALA A 192 7.19 -1.82 -10.77
C ALA A 192 6.34 -2.00 -12.04
N PHE A 193 6.75 -2.89 -12.91
CA PHE A 193 5.98 -3.35 -14.05
C PHE A 193 5.34 -4.68 -13.72
N HIS A 194 4.04 -4.84 -13.93
CA HIS A 194 3.34 -6.05 -13.55
C HIS A 194 2.42 -6.55 -14.65
N MET A 195 2.27 -7.87 -14.71
CA MET A 195 1.27 -8.54 -15.54
C MET A 195 0.56 -9.62 -14.75
N LEU A 196 -0.69 -9.85 -15.07
CA LEU A 196 -1.46 -10.96 -14.56
C LEU A 196 -1.39 -12.15 -15.51
N PHE A 197 -1.29 -13.32 -14.90
CA PHE A 197 -1.33 -14.60 -15.59
C PHE A 197 -2.44 -15.46 -15.01
N SER A 198 -3.04 -16.33 -15.83
CA SER A 198 -4.04 -17.30 -15.40
C SER A 198 -3.65 -18.69 -15.91
N ALA A 199 -3.80 -19.69 -15.04
CA ALA A 199 -3.58 -21.06 -15.44
C ALA A 199 -4.66 -21.51 -16.41
N THR A 200 -4.27 -22.25 -17.45
CA THR A 200 -5.21 -22.90 -18.38
C THR A 200 -5.82 -24.15 -17.75
N ALA A 201 -7.06 -24.48 -18.10
CA ALA A 201 -7.82 -25.57 -17.49
C ALA A 201 -7.20 -26.98 -17.67
N SER A 202 -6.18 -27.12 -18.52
CA SER A 202 -5.55 -28.39 -18.89
C SER A 202 -4.25 -28.69 -18.13
N THR A 203 -3.79 -27.83 -17.24
CA THR A 203 -2.47 -27.91 -16.64
C THR A 203 -2.51 -28.41 -15.19
N GLN A 204 -1.37 -28.94 -14.73
CA GLN A 204 -1.18 -29.36 -13.36
C GLN A 204 -1.37 -28.18 -12.41
N HIS A 205 -2.16 -28.37 -11.36
CA HIS A 205 -2.40 -27.32 -10.35
C HIS A 205 -1.08 -26.84 -9.75
N ASP A 206 -0.90 -25.51 -9.72
CA ASP A 206 0.18 -24.88 -9.02
C ASP A 206 -0.11 -24.90 -7.50
N HIS A 207 0.69 -25.64 -6.76
CA HIS A 207 0.60 -25.76 -5.30
C HIS A 207 1.62 -24.87 -4.57
N ASP A 208 2.45 -24.10 -5.31
CA ASP A 208 3.44 -23.23 -4.70
C ASP A 208 2.84 -21.91 -4.24
N GLY A 209 2.35 -21.90 -2.99
CA GLY A 209 1.81 -20.72 -2.34
C GLY A 209 2.87 -19.74 -1.81
N ARG A 210 4.16 -19.90 -2.19
CA ARG A 210 5.22 -18.96 -1.78
C ARG A 210 5.27 -17.72 -2.66
N THR A 211 5.81 -16.64 -2.12
CA THR A 211 6.31 -15.54 -2.94
C THR A 211 7.70 -15.92 -3.44
N VAL A 212 7.91 -15.94 -4.76
CA VAL A 212 9.21 -16.19 -5.38
C VAL A 212 9.84 -14.88 -5.80
N ILE A 213 11.10 -14.65 -5.41
CA ILE A 213 11.86 -13.43 -5.68
C ILE A 213 13.15 -13.84 -6.42
N GLU A 214 13.48 -13.11 -7.48
CA GLU A 214 14.66 -13.38 -8.30
C GLU A 214 15.35 -12.08 -8.71
N ALA A 215 16.64 -11.93 -8.30
CA ALA A 215 17.46 -10.81 -8.73
C ALA A 215 17.92 -11.03 -10.19
N ALA A 216 17.89 -9.98 -10.99
CA ALA A 216 18.25 -9.93 -12.41
C ALA A 216 19.29 -8.83 -12.68
N THR A 217 19.89 -8.81 -13.87
CA THR A 217 20.98 -7.90 -14.24
C THR A 217 20.64 -6.42 -14.02
N ALA A 218 19.44 -6.00 -14.37
CA ALA A 218 19.02 -4.59 -14.31
C ALA A 218 17.81 -4.38 -13.38
N GLY A 219 17.67 -5.20 -12.33
CA GLY A 219 16.54 -5.13 -11.43
C GLY A 219 16.25 -6.44 -10.73
N TRP A 220 15.01 -6.64 -10.34
CA TRP A 220 14.56 -7.86 -9.71
C TRP A 220 13.09 -8.16 -9.97
N TRP A 221 12.76 -9.41 -9.85
CA TRP A 221 11.44 -9.95 -10.11
C TRP A 221 10.81 -10.52 -8.85
N TYR A 222 9.50 -10.50 -8.77
CA TYR A 222 8.78 -11.41 -7.91
C TYR A 222 7.52 -11.94 -8.57
N THR A 223 7.04 -13.07 -8.06
CA THR A 223 5.74 -13.62 -8.41
C THR A 223 5.03 -14.16 -7.18
N ALA A 224 3.73 -14.03 -7.16
CA ALA A 224 2.84 -14.54 -6.12
C ALA A 224 1.58 -15.13 -6.73
N GLN A 225 1.15 -16.27 -6.19
CA GLN A 225 -0.12 -16.86 -6.56
C GLN A 225 -1.27 -15.99 -6.03
N LEU A 226 -2.27 -15.78 -6.85
CA LEU A 226 -3.47 -15.05 -6.52
C LEU A 226 -4.70 -15.98 -6.54
N PRO A 227 -5.80 -15.59 -5.88
CA PRO A 227 -7.05 -16.34 -5.96
C PRO A 227 -7.51 -16.62 -7.39
N ARG A 228 -8.29 -17.66 -7.57
CA ARG A 228 -8.93 -18.06 -8.85
C ARG A 228 -7.92 -18.49 -9.92
N GLY A 229 -6.87 -19.20 -9.53
CA GLY A 229 -5.87 -19.73 -10.48
C GLY A 229 -5.07 -18.67 -11.20
N ARG A 230 -4.95 -17.47 -10.63
CA ARG A 230 -4.14 -16.37 -11.17
C ARG A 230 -2.80 -16.29 -10.49
N ARG A 231 -1.87 -15.62 -11.14
CA ARG A 231 -0.56 -15.27 -10.62
C ARG A 231 -0.17 -13.88 -11.10
N VAL A 232 0.40 -13.08 -10.21
CA VAL A 232 1.02 -11.81 -10.58
C VAL A 232 2.51 -12.04 -10.80
N VAL A 233 3.05 -11.42 -11.83
CA VAL A 233 4.50 -11.35 -12.09
C VAL A 233 4.89 -9.89 -12.18
N VAL A 234 5.91 -9.50 -11.44
CA VAL A 234 6.32 -8.11 -11.28
C VAL A 234 7.82 -7.97 -11.50
N TYR A 235 8.18 -7.01 -12.35
CA TYR A 235 9.55 -6.59 -12.59
C TYR A 235 9.82 -5.21 -12.00
N HIS A 236 10.89 -5.10 -11.26
CA HIS A 236 11.35 -3.86 -10.66
C HIS A 236 12.67 -3.42 -11.28
N THR A 237 12.69 -2.18 -11.79
CA THR A 237 13.90 -1.55 -12.33
C THR A 237 13.81 -0.03 -12.19
N ASN A 238 14.91 0.69 -12.39
CA ASN A 238 14.89 2.15 -12.37
C ASN A 238 14.23 2.72 -13.64
N ASP A 239 13.65 3.91 -13.55
CA ASP A 239 12.90 4.54 -14.64
C ASP A 239 13.79 4.95 -15.82
N ASP A 240 15.08 5.17 -15.61
CA ASP A 240 16.09 5.51 -16.60
C ASP A 240 16.78 4.29 -17.24
N ASP A 241 16.55 3.07 -16.71
CA ASP A 241 17.13 1.85 -17.27
C ASP A 241 16.51 1.48 -18.63
N ALA A 242 17.34 0.89 -19.50
CA ALA A 242 16.88 0.42 -20.82
C ALA A 242 15.78 -0.66 -20.72
N SER A 243 15.86 -1.52 -19.71
CA SER A 243 14.86 -2.57 -19.44
C SER A 243 13.49 -1.99 -19.05
N ALA A 244 13.43 -0.81 -18.45
CA ALA A 244 12.17 -0.13 -18.17
C ALA A 244 11.40 0.21 -19.46
N LYS A 245 12.11 0.58 -20.54
CA LYS A 245 11.48 0.86 -21.85
C LYS A 245 10.95 -0.41 -22.50
N LEU A 246 11.64 -1.54 -22.33
CA LEU A 246 11.20 -2.85 -22.81
C LEU A 246 9.98 -3.33 -22.02
N ALA A 247 10.03 -3.27 -20.70
CA ALA A 247 8.99 -3.74 -19.79
C ALA A 247 7.63 -3.01 -19.95
N ARG A 248 7.61 -1.83 -20.60
CA ARG A 248 6.35 -1.13 -20.92
C ARG A 248 5.52 -1.83 -22.00
N LYS A 249 6.12 -2.73 -22.77
CA LYS A 249 5.47 -3.47 -23.87
C LYS A 249 5.38 -4.94 -23.48
N GLN A 250 4.25 -5.58 -23.79
CA GLN A 250 4.04 -7.00 -23.48
C GLN A 250 5.19 -7.89 -23.98
N ALA A 251 5.55 -7.78 -25.26
CA ALA A 251 6.63 -8.59 -25.84
C ALA A 251 7.98 -8.36 -25.14
N GLY A 252 8.30 -7.12 -24.76
CA GLY A 252 9.52 -6.79 -24.02
C GLY A 252 9.49 -7.30 -22.59
N PHE A 253 8.34 -7.20 -21.89
CA PHE A 253 8.17 -7.76 -20.55
C PHE A 253 8.34 -9.28 -20.56
N LEU A 254 7.72 -9.98 -21.52
CA LEU A 254 7.85 -11.44 -21.65
C LEU A 254 9.27 -11.85 -22.01
N ALA A 255 9.96 -11.13 -22.89
CA ALA A 255 11.35 -11.41 -23.22
C ALA A 255 12.27 -11.27 -22.00
N LEU A 256 12.06 -10.23 -21.16
CA LEU A 256 12.80 -10.07 -19.90
C LEU A 256 12.43 -11.16 -18.86
N LEU A 257 11.17 -11.60 -18.83
CA LEU A 257 10.71 -12.69 -17.98
C LEU A 257 11.40 -14.01 -18.35
N ASP A 258 11.57 -14.29 -19.64
CA ASP A 258 12.21 -15.51 -20.15
C ASP A 258 13.70 -15.60 -19.75
N GLU A 259 14.34 -14.48 -19.37
CA GLU A 259 15.71 -14.44 -18.83
C GLU A 259 15.79 -14.92 -17.37
N THR A 260 14.65 -15.00 -16.65
CA THR A 260 14.61 -15.49 -15.26
C THR A 260 14.71 -17.02 -15.23
N LYS A 261 15.33 -17.56 -14.16
CA LYS A 261 15.53 -19.01 -14.02
C LYS A 261 14.33 -19.71 -13.39
N TYR A 262 13.76 -19.10 -12.35
CA TYR A 262 12.73 -19.74 -11.53
C TYR A 262 11.33 -19.25 -11.87
N ILE A 263 11.17 -17.97 -12.09
CA ILE A 263 9.83 -17.41 -12.35
C ILE A 263 9.34 -17.84 -13.73
N SER A 264 10.17 -17.76 -14.79
CA SER A 264 9.81 -18.25 -16.13
C SER A 264 9.45 -19.74 -16.11
N ARG A 265 10.21 -20.54 -15.31
CA ARG A 265 9.92 -21.96 -15.16
C ARG A 265 8.55 -22.21 -14.51
N VAL A 266 8.21 -21.50 -13.43
CA VAL A 266 6.89 -21.61 -12.79
C VAL A 266 5.77 -21.27 -13.77
N ILE A 267 5.95 -20.22 -14.57
CA ILE A 267 4.96 -19.81 -15.59
C ILE A 267 4.79 -20.91 -16.64
N ALA A 268 5.89 -21.48 -17.15
CA ALA A 268 5.86 -22.52 -18.18
C ALA A 268 5.34 -23.87 -17.68
N GLU A 269 5.82 -24.37 -16.53
CA GLU A 269 5.43 -25.67 -15.96
C GLU A 269 3.94 -25.74 -15.63
N HIS A 270 3.34 -24.63 -15.18
CA HIS A 270 1.93 -24.58 -14.82
C HIS A 270 1.04 -23.99 -15.93
N GLY A 271 1.58 -23.77 -17.13
CA GLY A 271 0.83 -23.31 -18.29
C GLY A 271 0.09 -21.99 -18.03
N TYR A 272 0.74 -21.07 -17.35
CA TYR A 272 0.19 -19.75 -17.14
C TYR A 272 0.26 -18.90 -18.40
N GLU A 273 -0.86 -18.34 -18.82
CA GLU A 273 -0.96 -17.41 -19.94
C GLU A 273 -1.26 -16.00 -19.45
N ALA A 274 -0.66 -15.00 -20.09
CA ALA A 274 -0.91 -13.60 -19.76
C ALA A 274 -2.37 -13.23 -20.02
N VAL A 275 -3.00 -12.57 -19.06
CA VAL A 275 -4.41 -12.15 -19.14
C VAL A 275 -4.55 -10.64 -19.00
N ALA A 276 -5.60 -10.09 -19.59
CA ALA A 276 -5.91 -8.68 -19.47
C ALA A 276 -6.34 -8.31 -18.04
N GLU A 277 -5.97 -7.14 -17.61
CA GLU A 277 -6.41 -6.55 -16.37
C GLU A 277 -7.78 -5.88 -16.52
N GLY A 278 -8.72 -6.21 -15.64
CA GLY A 278 -10.06 -5.60 -15.64
C GLY A 278 -10.81 -5.78 -16.97
N HIS A 279 -11.26 -4.68 -17.53
CA HIS A 279 -12.00 -4.65 -18.81
C HIS A 279 -11.11 -4.51 -20.04
N GLY A 280 -9.79 -4.66 -19.91
CA GLY A 280 -8.85 -4.65 -21.02
C GLY A 280 -9.12 -5.78 -22.02
N LYS A 281 -8.90 -5.51 -23.30
CA LYS A 281 -9.07 -6.54 -24.35
C LYS A 281 -7.82 -7.39 -24.57
N GLU A 282 -6.65 -6.83 -24.23
CA GLU A 282 -5.36 -7.48 -24.43
C GLU A 282 -4.51 -7.36 -23.16
N PRO A 283 -3.68 -8.38 -22.84
CA PRO A 283 -2.72 -8.29 -21.77
C PRO A 283 -1.72 -7.15 -22.01
N ARG A 284 -1.51 -6.31 -21.01
CA ARG A 284 -0.53 -5.23 -21.06
C ARG A 284 0.15 -5.08 -19.72
N PRO A 285 1.45 -4.78 -19.67
CA PRO A 285 2.09 -4.45 -18.41
C PRO A 285 1.51 -3.18 -17.80
N GLY A 286 1.03 -3.29 -16.56
CA GLY A 286 0.80 -2.14 -15.70
C GLY A 286 2.14 -1.57 -15.21
N CYS A 287 2.18 -0.28 -14.89
CA CYS A 287 3.39 0.37 -14.36
C CYS A 287 3.02 1.30 -13.22
N THR A 288 3.73 1.17 -12.09
CA THR A 288 3.55 2.07 -10.94
C THR A 288 4.90 2.46 -10.34
N ALA A 289 4.95 3.64 -9.72
CA ALA A 289 6.13 4.04 -8.94
C ALA A 289 6.23 3.14 -7.70
N ALA A 290 7.39 2.54 -7.52
CA ALA A 290 7.70 1.62 -6.43
C ALA A 290 8.81 2.13 -5.49
N GLY A 291 9.57 3.13 -5.92
CA GLY A 291 10.68 3.69 -5.16
C GLY A 291 10.27 4.32 -3.83
N SER A 292 11.24 4.44 -2.95
CA SER A 292 11.09 5.05 -1.64
C SER A 292 10.89 6.57 -1.76
N SER A 293 10.03 7.10 -0.91
CA SER A 293 9.82 8.54 -0.83
C SER A 293 9.33 8.95 0.56
N HIS A 294 9.52 10.22 0.89
CA HIS A 294 8.97 10.79 2.11
C HIS A 294 8.47 12.21 1.89
N LEU A 295 7.52 12.61 2.71
CA LEU A 295 6.92 13.92 2.69
C LEU A 295 7.74 14.89 3.56
N VAL A 296 7.99 16.08 3.01
CA VAL A 296 8.56 17.22 3.75
C VAL A 296 7.48 18.29 3.81
N PRO A 297 6.78 18.45 4.95
CA PRO A 297 5.82 19.51 5.12
C PRO A 297 6.52 20.89 5.16
N PRO A 298 5.82 21.99 4.85
CA PRO A 298 6.33 23.34 5.06
C PRO A 298 6.78 23.52 6.53
N MET A 299 7.90 24.23 6.74
CA MET A 299 8.50 24.39 8.09
C MET A 299 7.54 25.02 9.10
N GLU A 300 6.67 25.91 8.66
CA GLU A 300 5.72 26.67 9.46
C GLU A 300 4.48 25.86 9.84
N ASP A 301 4.21 24.75 9.15
CA ASP A 301 2.92 24.06 9.22
C ASP A 301 2.90 22.75 10.00
N ARG A 302 4.02 22.34 10.58
CA ARG A 302 4.19 20.94 11.03
C ARG A 302 3.23 20.49 12.12
N LEU A 303 2.68 21.39 12.93
CA LEU A 303 1.96 20.98 14.14
C LEU A 303 0.72 21.82 14.49
N THR A 304 0.56 22.99 13.91
CA THR A 304 -0.48 23.95 14.32
C THR A 304 -1.67 24.04 13.37
N HIS A 305 -1.57 23.50 12.15
CA HIS A 305 -2.48 23.83 11.07
C HIS A 305 -3.56 22.79 10.75
N GLY A 306 -3.74 21.78 11.60
CA GLY A 306 -4.90 20.89 11.48
C GLY A 306 -4.86 19.87 10.34
N TRP A 307 -3.66 19.41 9.91
CA TRP A 307 -3.54 18.33 8.97
C TRP A 307 -2.33 17.41 9.26
N LEU A 308 -2.43 16.15 8.85
CA LEU A 308 -1.41 15.11 8.95
C LEU A 308 -1.42 14.25 7.69
N ALA A 309 -0.28 13.63 7.35
CA ALA A 309 -0.21 12.60 6.32
C ALA A 309 0.11 11.23 6.94
N VAL A 310 -0.38 10.15 6.30
CA VAL A 310 -0.24 8.77 6.81
C VAL A 310 -0.04 7.78 5.66
N GLY A 311 0.64 6.67 5.94
CA GLY A 311 0.97 5.65 4.93
C GLY A 311 1.86 6.21 3.83
N ASP A 312 1.67 5.76 2.60
CA ASP A 312 2.48 6.17 1.46
C ASP A 312 2.40 7.67 1.14
N ALA A 313 1.40 8.39 1.65
CA ALA A 313 1.34 9.85 1.54
C ALA A 313 2.37 10.54 2.43
N ALA A 314 2.70 9.94 3.58
CA ALA A 314 3.75 10.43 4.46
C ALA A 314 5.13 9.85 4.10
N MET A 315 5.20 8.54 3.89
CA MET A 315 6.42 7.84 3.46
C MET A 315 6.05 6.54 2.75
N ALA A 316 6.61 6.34 1.58
CA ALA A 316 6.46 5.14 0.79
C ALA A 316 7.75 4.34 0.79
N PHE A 317 7.63 3.02 0.77
CA PHE A 317 8.73 2.08 0.88
C PHE A 317 8.93 1.31 -0.43
N ASP A 318 10.15 0.86 -0.66
CA ASP A 318 10.49 -0.12 -1.67
C ASP A 318 9.79 -1.44 -1.35
N PRO A 319 9.17 -2.12 -2.33
CA PRO A 319 8.38 -3.31 -2.09
C PRO A 319 9.20 -4.54 -1.64
N LEU A 320 10.51 -4.52 -1.76
CA LEU A 320 11.39 -5.60 -1.29
C LEU A 320 11.18 -5.92 0.20
N SER A 321 10.81 -4.92 1.00
CA SER A 321 10.53 -5.09 2.43
C SER A 321 9.24 -5.86 2.72
N SER A 322 8.29 -5.93 1.77
CA SER A 322 6.91 -6.45 1.96
C SER A 322 6.16 -5.84 3.16
N GLN A 323 6.64 -4.70 3.71
CA GLN A 323 6.12 -4.09 4.95
C GLN A 323 5.15 -2.92 4.69
N GLY A 324 4.98 -2.49 3.43
CA GLY A 324 4.23 -1.28 3.10
C GLY A 324 2.82 -1.24 3.69
N MET A 325 2.05 -2.32 3.54
CA MET A 325 0.65 -2.39 3.97
C MET A 325 0.50 -2.37 5.50
N ILE A 326 1.26 -3.22 6.19
CA ILE A 326 1.20 -3.29 7.66
C ILE A 326 1.71 -2.01 8.31
N THR A 327 2.76 -1.41 7.76
CA THR A 327 3.28 -0.11 8.22
C THR A 327 2.24 0.99 8.00
N ALA A 328 1.58 1.01 6.85
CA ALA A 328 0.50 1.96 6.56
C ALA A 328 -0.66 1.85 7.57
N MET A 329 -1.09 0.63 7.91
CA MET A 329 -2.10 0.41 8.94
C MET A 329 -1.62 0.83 10.34
N LYS A 330 -0.39 0.46 10.74
CA LYS A 330 0.20 0.87 12.02
C LYS A 330 0.28 2.40 12.14
N MET A 331 0.73 3.08 11.08
CA MET A 331 0.75 4.55 11.05
C MET A 331 -0.66 5.13 11.15
N GLY A 332 -1.63 4.55 10.45
CA GLY A 332 -3.04 4.92 10.55
C GLY A 332 -3.57 4.85 11.98
N CYS A 333 -3.30 3.75 12.68
CA CYS A 333 -3.70 3.59 14.09
C CYS A 333 -3.11 4.68 14.98
N VAL A 334 -1.81 4.94 14.84
CA VAL A 334 -1.11 5.96 15.66
C VAL A 334 -1.68 7.35 15.41
N VAL A 335 -1.96 7.69 14.13
CA VAL A 335 -2.57 8.99 13.78
C VAL A 335 -4.00 9.09 14.29
N GLY A 336 -4.82 8.04 14.14
CA GLY A 336 -6.19 8.02 14.64
C GLY A 336 -6.26 8.21 16.15
N ASP A 337 -5.41 7.52 16.91
CA ASP A 337 -5.33 7.64 18.37
C ASP A 337 -4.82 9.04 18.79
N ALA A 338 -3.78 9.56 18.15
CA ALA A 338 -3.26 10.89 18.44
C ALA A 338 -4.31 11.98 18.20
N LEU A 339 -5.08 11.89 17.11
CA LEU A 339 -6.18 12.81 16.84
C LEU A 339 -7.31 12.69 17.87
N ALA A 340 -7.67 11.45 18.27
CA ALA A 340 -8.69 11.24 19.29
C ALA A 340 -8.31 11.92 20.61
N ARG A 341 -7.08 11.76 21.07
CA ARG A 341 -6.54 12.37 22.28
C ARG A 341 -6.53 13.89 22.20
N ARG A 342 -6.10 14.43 21.03
CA ARG A 342 -6.12 15.87 20.81
C ARG A 342 -7.53 16.45 20.88
N LEU A 343 -8.50 15.78 20.30
CA LEU A 343 -9.89 16.26 20.28
C LEU A 343 -10.55 16.22 21.66
N ARG A 344 -10.09 15.34 22.55
CA ARG A 344 -10.51 15.32 23.96
C ARG A 344 -9.84 16.42 24.81
N GLY A 345 -8.89 17.17 24.25
CA GLY A 345 -8.17 18.21 24.97
C GLY A 345 -7.23 17.65 26.04
N GLU A 346 -6.70 16.43 25.83
CA GLU A 346 -5.74 15.83 26.76
C GLU A 346 -4.49 16.72 26.88
N PRO A 347 -3.93 16.90 28.08
CA PRO A 347 -2.65 17.59 28.27
C PRO A 347 -1.55 16.84 27.51
N ASP A 348 -0.49 17.54 27.13
CA ASP A 348 0.67 17.00 26.40
C ASP A 348 0.47 16.67 24.90
N VAL A 349 -0.56 17.24 24.27
CA VAL A 349 -0.86 16.99 22.87
C VAL A 349 0.23 17.50 21.91
N GLU A 350 0.92 18.59 22.23
CA GLU A 350 2.07 19.05 21.45
C GLU A 350 3.20 18.02 21.49
N ASP A 351 3.37 17.32 22.62
CA ASP A 351 4.30 16.20 22.72
C ASP A 351 3.87 14.99 21.88
N LEU A 352 2.58 14.70 21.77
CA LEU A 352 2.08 13.61 20.93
C LEU A 352 2.45 13.76 19.45
N VAL A 353 2.33 14.95 18.90
CA VAL A 353 2.70 15.20 17.51
C VAL A 353 4.22 15.12 17.34
N SER A 354 4.96 15.62 18.27
CA SER A 354 6.42 15.46 18.32
C SER A 354 6.82 13.98 18.40
N GLN A 355 6.11 13.17 19.18
CA GLN A 355 6.30 11.72 19.27
C GLN A 355 5.97 11.04 17.95
N LEU A 356 4.89 11.44 17.27
CA LEU A 356 4.52 10.95 15.95
C LEU A 356 5.63 11.22 14.92
N LEU A 357 6.15 12.45 14.87
CA LEU A 357 7.24 12.80 13.97
C LEU A 357 8.53 12.03 14.28
N ARG A 358 8.89 11.89 15.55
CA ARG A 358 10.02 11.04 15.97
C ARG A 358 9.81 9.58 15.55
N THR A 359 8.57 9.09 15.63
CA THR A 359 8.23 7.74 15.17
C THR A 359 8.41 7.60 13.66
N TYR A 360 7.98 8.59 12.88
CA TYR A 360 8.16 8.59 11.42
C TYR A 360 9.64 8.60 11.03
N ILE A 361 10.46 9.43 11.69
CA ILE A 361 11.91 9.47 11.46
C ILE A 361 12.54 8.10 11.77
N ARG A 362 12.19 7.49 12.90
CA ARG A 362 12.71 6.18 13.32
C ARG A 362 12.31 5.06 12.35
N VAL A 363 11.04 5.03 11.94
CA VAL A 363 10.54 4.04 10.96
C VAL A 363 11.29 4.18 9.64
N ARG A 364 11.51 5.41 9.18
CA ARG A 364 12.26 5.67 7.94
C ARG A 364 13.72 5.23 8.05
N SER A 365 14.40 5.65 9.13
CA SER A 365 15.81 5.29 9.32
C SER A 365 16.00 3.76 9.34
N ARG A 366 15.21 3.07 10.15
CA ARG A 366 15.25 1.61 10.21
C ARG A 366 14.99 0.96 8.84
N TYR A 367 14.02 1.47 8.10
CA TYR A 367 13.70 0.98 6.78
C TYR A 367 14.87 1.18 5.79
N GLU A 368 15.52 2.35 5.78
CA GLU A 368 16.65 2.61 4.89
C GLU A 368 17.83 1.69 5.22
N ASP A 369 18.09 1.45 6.51
CA ASP A 369 19.11 0.50 6.97
C ASP A 369 18.81 -0.93 6.48
N GLU A 370 17.57 -1.41 6.67
CA GLU A 370 17.13 -2.73 6.23
C GLU A 370 17.18 -2.86 4.70
N LYS A 371 16.75 -1.83 3.96
CA LYS A 371 16.81 -1.79 2.50
C LYS A 371 18.25 -1.90 2.01
N GLY A 372 19.15 -1.07 2.53
CA GLY A 372 20.58 -1.11 2.20
C GLY A 372 21.16 -2.50 2.43
N TYR A 373 20.91 -3.09 3.60
CA TYR A 373 21.38 -4.43 3.92
C TYR A 373 20.95 -5.49 2.88
N PHE A 374 19.69 -5.46 2.42
CA PHE A 374 19.24 -6.46 1.44
C PHE A 374 19.82 -6.21 0.05
N TYR A 375 19.94 -4.98 -0.40
CA TYR A 375 20.52 -4.67 -1.71
C TYR A 375 22.02 -4.98 -1.75
N ASP A 376 22.75 -4.73 -0.68
CA ASP A 376 24.19 -5.03 -0.54
C ASP A 376 24.53 -6.52 -0.62
N GLN A 377 23.57 -7.39 -0.35
CA GLN A 377 23.78 -8.86 -0.49
C GLN A 377 23.94 -9.29 -1.95
N VAL A 378 23.47 -8.48 -2.92
CA VAL A 378 23.54 -8.86 -4.33
C VAL A 378 24.85 -8.37 -4.96
N SER A 379 25.89 -9.20 -4.80
CA SER A 379 27.23 -8.91 -5.36
C SER A 379 27.48 -9.51 -6.75
N ARG A 380 26.59 -10.40 -7.21
CA ARG A 380 26.73 -11.14 -8.48
C ARG A 380 26.36 -10.32 -9.72
N PHE A 381 25.68 -9.21 -9.53
CA PHE A 381 25.35 -8.26 -10.60
C PHE A 381 26.05 -6.94 -10.34
N THR A 382 26.54 -6.34 -11.42
CA THR A 382 27.11 -4.99 -11.45
C THR A 382 26.33 -4.15 -12.46
N GLY A 383 26.41 -2.83 -12.31
CA GLY A 383 25.77 -1.92 -13.25
C GLY A 383 24.88 -0.88 -12.58
N PRO A 384 24.36 0.08 -13.35
CA PRO A 384 23.72 1.28 -12.82
C PRO A 384 22.58 1.03 -11.83
N PHE A 385 21.78 -0.01 -12.06
CA PHE A 385 20.69 -0.37 -11.15
C PHE A 385 21.23 -0.70 -9.76
N TRP A 386 22.14 -1.67 -9.66
CA TRP A 386 22.65 -2.17 -8.38
C TRP A 386 23.53 -1.12 -7.68
N GLU A 387 24.37 -0.43 -8.45
CA GLU A 387 25.19 0.69 -7.94
C GLU A 387 24.33 1.79 -7.30
N SER A 388 23.17 2.11 -7.89
CA SER A 388 22.25 3.11 -7.35
C SER A 388 21.58 2.70 -6.04
N LYS A 389 21.60 1.40 -5.68
CA LYS A 389 20.99 0.88 -4.46
C LYS A 389 21.96 0.76 -3.28
N THR A 390 23.25 0.58 -3.56
CA THR A 390 24.32 0.40 -2.56
C THR A 390 24.97 1.71 -2.10
N THR A 391 24.76 2.82 -2.80
CA THR A 391 25.38 4.14 -2.51
C THR A 391 24.50 5.07 -1.66
N ALA A 392 23.46 4.58 -1.01
CA ALA A 392 22.57 5.42 -0.17
C ALA A 392 22.99 5.45 1.30
#